data_24afd5f1c0f3124530fda0ac1e1de441
#
_entry.id   24afd5f1c0f3124530fda0ac1e1de441
#
_cell.length_a   1.000
_cell.length_b   1.000
_cell.length_c   1.000
_cell.angle_alpha   90.00
_cell.angle_beta   90.00
_cell.angle_gamma   90.00
#
_symmetry.space_group_name_H-M   'P 1'
#
loop_
_entity.id
_entity.type
_entity.pdbx_description
1 polymer ?
#
loop_
_entity_poly.entity_id
_entity_poly.type
_entity_poly.pdbx_seq_one_letter_code
_entity_poly.pdbx_strand_id
1 'polypeptide(L)'
;MPTDLRQFDVIVLGAGAAGLMCAVVAGQRGRRVALLEHNGQPGRKILISGGGRCNFTNLHCGPENFHSENPHFAKSALALFQPRHFLELVERYGIAWHEKTLGQLFCDGSARTILDMLLEECERGGVEVVLNAREIAVEASSSGFRVSSSHGEFWAESLVVATGGLSIPKLGATGLGYELAAQFGLNVIAPRPALVPLVLGGDEAGWTELAGVAADVVAWAEPGFEKHPSGAKAQAHSAGSTYGLKPVPFKELKSVRFREKMLVTHRGLSGPAVLQASSYWRPGEALLLNFLPELAAQADLFDGLKQPGARRDLVALRRALREVLPQRLANYLAEIGGPKGWSNAALEECERRLRRWEFNPVGTEGFEKAEVTAGGVDTRELQARTMEALSAPGLFFIGEAVDVTGQLGGFNFQWAWASGVAAGRAV
;
A
#
# COMPACT_ATOMS: atom_id res chain seq x y z
N MET A 1 25.59 26.86 25.96
CA MET A 1 26.34 27.42 24.84
C MET A 1 25.37 27.61 23.69
N PRO A 2 25.41 28.70 22.90
CA PRO A 2 24.55 28.77 21.75
C PRO A 2 24.95 27.62 20.83
N THR A 3 24.03 26.74 20.53
CA THR A 3 24.18 25.70 19.52
C THR A 3 24.34 26.41 18.19
N ASP A 4 25.49 26.19 17.50
CA ASP A 4 25.74 26.77 16.18
C ASP A 4 24.63 26.31 15.23
N LEU A 5 23.85 27.26 14.72
CA LEU A 5 22.79 27.01 13.76
C LEU A 5 23.42 26.62 12.40
N ARG A 6 23.24 25.36 12.03
CA ARG A 6 23.78 24.79 10.76
C ARG A 6 22.84 25.14 9.62
N GLN A 7 23.38 25.79 8.59
CA GLN A 7 22.58 26.29 7.45
C GLN A 7 22.70 25.36 6.25
N PHE A 8 21.54 25.04 5.68
CA PHE A 8 21.38 24.26 4.46
C PHE A 8 20.38 24.95 3.52
N ASP A 9 20.27 24.47 2.31
CA ASP A 9 19.22 24.89 1.39
C ASP A 9 17.98 23.99 1.55
N VAL A 10 18.22 22.71 1.91
CA VAL A 10 17.17 21.70 2.07
C VAL A 10 17.45 20.85 3.32
N ILE A 11 16.43 20.65 4.14
CA ILE A 11 16.42 19.61 5.18
C ILE A 11 15.43 18.52 4.76
N VAL A 12 15.86 17.26 4.78
CA VAL A 12 15.03 16.08 4.53
C VAL A 12 14.89 15.28 5.81
N LEU A 13 13.67 15.04 6.26
CA LEU A 13 13.37 14.23 7.45
C LEU A 13 13.02 12.80 7.06
N GLY A 14 13.91 11.85 7.37
CA GLY A 14 13.80 10.43 7.10
C GLY A 14 14.65 9.95 5.94
N ALA A 15 15.61 9.05 6.23
CA ALA A 15 16.49 8.42 5.24
C ALA A 15 15.92 7.06 4.76
N GLY A 16 14.62 7.02 4.49
CA GLY A 16 13.95 5.95 3.76
C GLY A 16 14.12 6.11 2.24
N ALA A 17 13.41 5.28 1.46
CA ALA A 17 13.48 5.29 0.01
C ALA A 17 13.23 6.68 -0.60
N ALA A 18 12.13 7.33 -0.23
CA ALA A 18 11.76 8.63 -0.76
C ALA A 18 12.75 9.74 -0.36
N GLY A 19 13.16 9.76 0.93
CA GLY A 19 14.09 10.77 1.43
C GLY A 19 15.48 10.65 0.83
N LEU A 20 16.03 9.44 0.71
CA LEU A 20 17.31 9.20 0.04
C LEU A 20 17.26 9.69 -1.42
N MET A 21 16.22 9.31 -2.18
CA MET A 21 16.08 9.74 -3.57
C MET A 21 15.91 11.26 -3.71
N CYS A 22 15.16 11.90 -2.81
CA CYS A 22 15.02 13.36 -2.79
C CYS A 22 16.38 14.02 -2.50
N ALA A 23 17.11 13.56 -1.50
CA ALA A 23 18.41 14.10 -1.13
C ALA A 23 19.44 13.95 -2.25
N VAL A 24 19.48 12.76 -2.90
CA VAL A 24 20.31 12.53 -4.11
C VAL A 24 20.05 13.57 -5.17
N VAL A 25 18.78 13.75 -5.55
CA VAL A 25 18.40 14.65 -6.64
C VAL A 25 18.70 16.12 -6.29
N ALA A 26 18.39 16.55 -5.07
CA ALA A 26 18.67 17.93 -4.64
C ALA A 26 20.19 18.20 -4.55
N GLY A 27 20.96 17.27 -3.95
CA GLY A 27 22.41 17.39 -3.83
C GLY A 27 23.12 17.44 -5.18
N GLN A 28 22.76 16.56 -6.11
CA GLN A 28 23.32 16.55 -7.47
C GLN A 28 22.98 17.82 -8.29
N ARG A 29 21.98 18.57 -7.88
CA ARG A 29 21.67 19.93 -8.44
C ARG A 29 22.47 21.04 -7.77
N GLY A 30 23.37 20.71 -6.85
CA GLY A 30 24.21 21.66 -6.13
C GLY A 30 23.54 22.28 -4.89
N ARG A 31 22.40 21.76 -4.42
CA ARG A 31 21.79 22.22 -3.16
C ARG A 31 22.55 21.63 -1.97
N ARG A 32 22.76 22.40 -0.91
CA ARG A 32 23.31 21.91 0.36
C ARG A 32 22.18 21.21 1.13
N VAL A 33 22.30 19.89 1.28
CA VAL A 33 21.25 19.05 1.84
C VAL A 33 21.68 18.42 3.17
N ALA A 34 20.85 18.57 4.21
CA ALA A 34 20.91 17.75 5.43
C ALA A 34 19.82 16.70 5.38
N LEU A 35 20.20 15.41 5.48
CA LEU A 35 19.29 14.28 5.56
C LEU A 35 19.29 13.73 6.98
N LEU A 36 18.23 14.00 7.75
CA LEU A 36 18.11 13.62 9.15
C LEU A 36 17.36 12.30 9.32
N GLU A 37 17.97 11.31 9.97
CA GLU A 37 17.37 10.00 10.24
C GLU A 37 17.42 9.71 11.75
N HIS A 38 16.27 9.37 12.34
CA HIS A 38 16.18 9.10 13.79
C HIS A 38 16.77 7.74 14.21
N ASN A 39 16.89 6.81 13.28
CA ASN A 39 17.56 5.52 13.51
C ASN A 39 19.07 5.63 13.29
N GLY A 40 19.80 4.66 13.86
CA GLY A 40 21.24 4.50 13.59
C GLY A 40 21.57 3.87 12.23
N GLN A 41 20.55 3.56 11.41
CA GLN A 41 20.71 2.94 10.10
C GLN A 41 19.65 3.47 9.13
N PRO A 42 20.04 4.00 7.97
CA PRO A 42 19.10 4.43 6.93
C PRO A 42 18.52 3.25 6.19
N GLY A 43 17.44 3.47 5.45
CA GLY A 43 16.88 2.50 4.51
C GLY A 43 16.35 1.20 5.12
N ARG A 44 15.97 1.18 6.39
CA ARG A 44 15.57 -0.06 7.12
C ARG A 44 14.48 -0.84 6.40
N LYS A 45 13.47 -0.17 5.82
CA LYS A 45 12.41 -0.82 5.06
C LYS A 45 12.93 -1.38 3.71
N ILE A 46 13.91 -0.72 3.08
CA ILE A 46 14.58 -1.24 1.88
C ILE A 46 15.23 -2.59 2.21
N LEU A 47 16.00 -2.65 3.30
CA LEU A 47 16.78 -3.83 3.68
C LEU A 47 15.96 -5.08 3.95
N ILE A 48 14.74 -4.96 4.47
CA ILE A 48 13.88 -6.12 4.76
C ILE A 48 12.94 -6.48 3.61
N SER A 49 12.73 -5.57 2.67
CA SER A 49 11.75 -5.75 1.59
C SER A 49 12.13 -6.90 0.67
N GLY A 50 11.10 -7.53 0.09
CA GLY A 50 11.30 -8.65 -0.83
C GLY A 50 12.09 -9.82 -0.23
N GLY A 51 12.00 -10.04 1.10
CA GLY A 51 12.77 -11.07 1.79
C GLY A 51 14.28 -10.76 1.82
N GLY A 52 14.65 -9.48 1.89
CA GLY A 52 16.04 -9.01 1.91
C GLY A 52 16.68 -8.85 0.52
N ARG A 53 15.89 -8.96 -0.56
CA ARG A 53 16.33 -8.78 -1.95
C ARG A 53 15.83 -7.51 -2.60
N CYS A 54 15.10 -6.68 -1.90
CA CYS A 54 14.46 -5.46 -2.37
C CYS A 54 13.65 -5.64 -3.67
N ASN A 55 12.34 -5.69 -3.57
CA ASN A 55 11.47 -5.53 -4.73
C ASN A 55 11.45 -4.04 -5.11
N PHE A 56 12.47 -3.59 -5.85
CA PHE A 56 12.80 -2.17 -5.96
C PHE A 56 11.88 -1.40 -6.94
N THR A 57 11.20 -2.07 -7.85
CA THR A 57 10.19 -1.47 -8.76
C THR A 57 9.35 -2.53 -9.46
N ASN A 58 8.44 -2.07 -10.34
CA ASN A 58 7.62 -2.91 -11.19
C ASN A 58 7.59 -2.36 -12.62
N LEU A 59 7.84 -3.19 -13.62
CA LEU A 59 7.85 -2.81 -15.04
C LEU A 59 6.49 -2.27 -15.52
N HIS A 60 5.40 -2.77 -14.93
CA HIS A 60 4.03 -2.44 -15.30
C HIS A 60 3.43 -1.35 -14.40
N CYS A 61 4.27 -0.47 -13.83
CA CYS A 61 3.81 0.56 -12.94
C CYS A 61 3.10 1.69 -13.68
N GLY A 62 1.81 1.84 -13.41
CA GLY A 62 0.96 2.93 -13.89
C GLY A 62 0.12 3.53 -12.75
N PRO A 63 -0.55 4.67 -12.98
CA PRO A 63 -1.39 5.32 -11.97
C PRO A 63 -2.52 4.42 -11.43
N GLU A 64 -2.99 3.47 -12.21
CA GLU A 64 -4.03 2.49 -11.87
C GLU A 64 -3.60 1.51 -10.77
N ASN A 65 -2.30 1.41 -10.50
CA ASN A 65 -1.76 0.56 -9.44
C ASN A 65 -1.75 1.24 -8.06
N PHE A 66 -2.27 2.45 -7.97
CA PHE A 66 -2.28 3.22 -6.73
C PHE A 66 -3.70 3.55 -6.27
N HIS A 67 -3.90 3.44 -4.97
CA HIS A 67 -5.10 3.85 -4.27
C HIS A 67 -4.85 5.16 -3.53
N SER A 68 -5.75 6.14 -3.67
CA SER A 68 -5.73 7.45 -3.04
C SER A 68 -7.15 8.05 -3.12
N GLU A 69 -7.49 8.96 -2.23
CA GLU A 69 -8.72 9.77 -2.37
C GLU A 69 -8.70 10.61 -3.68
N ASN A 70 -7.52 10.92 -4.22
CA ASN A 70 -7.33 11.53 -5.53
C ASN A 70 -6.56 10.58 -6.47
N PRO A 71 -7.23 9.74 -7.26
CA PRO A 71 -6.59 8.72 -8.12
C PRO A 71 -5.72 9.32 -9.25
N HIS A 72 -5.73 10.64 -9.40
CA HIS A 72 -4.94 11.33 -10.43
C HIS A 72 -3.65 11.95 -9.91
N PHE A 73 -3.49 12.04 -8.59
CA PHE A 73 -2.37 12.75 -7.99
C PHE A 73 -1.01 12.17 -8.38
N ALA A 74 -0.85 10.85 -8.33
CA ALA A 74 0.42 10.18 -8.61
C ALA A 74 0.90 10.31 -10.06
N LYS A 75 0.02 10.66 -11.02
CA LYS A 75 0.31 10.66 -12.47
C LYS A 75 1.54 11.50 -12.82
N SER A 76 1.66 12.72 -12.26
CA SER A 76 2.73 13.64 -12.62
C SER A 76 4.10 13.15 -12.17
N ALA A 77 4.21 12.68 -10.92
CA ALA A 77 5.46 12.15 -10.39
C ALA A 77 5.87 10.84 -11.07
N LEU A 78 4.93 9.92 -11.31
CA LEU A 78 5.20 8.67 -12.02
C LEU A 78 5.60 8.88 -13.48
N ALA A 79 5.05 9.89 -14.16
CA ALA A 79 5.49 10.25 -15.51
C ALA A 79 6.89 10.87 -15.52
N LEU A 80 7.24 11.63 -14.46
CA LEU A 80 8.55 12.26 -14.32
C LEU A 80 9.66 11.24 -14.05
N PHE A 81 9.36 10.21 -13.24
CA PHE A 81 10.31 9.16 -12.89
C PHE A 81 9.66 7.78 -13.00
N GLN A 82 9.90 7.13 -14.14
CA GLN A 82 9.35 5.83 -14.50
C GLN A 82 10.26 4.69 -13.99
N PRO A 83 9.78 3.43 -13.92
CA PRO A 83 10.56 2.26 -13.50
C PRO A 83 11.90 2.13 -14.20
N ARG A 84 11.95 2.42 -15.51
CA ARG A 84 13.18 2.38 -16.31
C ARG A 84 14.30 3.29 -15.77
N HIS A 85 13.95 4.45 -15.23
CA HIS A 85 14.96 5.38 -14.72
C HIS A 85 15.64 4.85 -13.44
N PHE A 86 14.88 4.16 -12.58
CA PHE A 86 15.50 3.48 -11.44
C PHE A 86 16.31 2.26 -11.87
N LEU A 87 15.82 1.52 -12.86
CA LEU A 87 16.53 0.38 -13.44
C LEU A 87 17.86 0.81 -14.07
N GLU A 88 17.88 1.90 -14.85
CA GLU A 88 19.10 2.48 -15.41
C GLU A 88 20.13 2.85 -14.32
N LEU A 89 19.66 3.31 -13.14
CA LEU A 89 20.54 3.55 -11.99
C LEU A 89 21.11 2.23 -11.43
N VAL A 90 20.28 1.22 -11.23
CA VAL A 90 20.67 -0.11 -10.76
C VAL A 90 21.70 -0.74 -11.70
N GLU A 91 21.50 -0.65 -13.01
CA GLU A 91 22.40 -1.17 -14.04
C GLU A 91 23.73 -0.41 -14.10
N ARG A 92 23.71 0.92 -13.91
CA ARG A 92 24.93 1.77 -13.84
C ARG A 92 25.87 1.32 -12.72
N TYR A 93 25.29 0.83 -11.62
CA TYR A 93 26.05 0.29 -10.48
C TYR A 93 26.40 -1.20 -10.63
N GLY A 94 26.04 -1.82 -11.76
CA GLY A 94 26.32 -3.23 -12.00
C GLY A 94 25.59 -4.18 -11.03
N ILE A 95 24.47 -3.73 -10.45
CA ILE A 95 23.67 -4.53 -9.52
C ILE A 95 22.88 -5.56 -10.32
N ALA A 96 23.15 -6.86 -10.11
CA ALA A 96 22.42 -7.93 -10.75
C ALA A 96 20.98 -8.01 -10.23
N TRP A 97 20.05 -8.22 -11.15
CA TRP A 97 18.62 -8.25 -10.87
C TRP A 97 17.88 -9.25 -11.77
N HIS A 98 16.68 -9.64 -11.36
CA HIS A 98 15.77 -10.47 -12.16
C HIS A 98 14.32 -10.00 -12.05
N GLU A 99 13.52 -10.29 -13.06
CA GLU A 99 12.07 -10.24 -12.99
C GLU A 99 11.55 -11.56 -12.40
N LYS A 100 10.73 -11.47 -11.35
CA LYS A 100 10.15 -12.65 -10.71
C LYS A 100 8.81 -13.04 -11.33
N THR A 101 7.78 -12.24 -11.12
CA THR A 101 6.42 -12.42 -11.66
C THR A 101 5.74 -11.06 -11.78
N LEU A 102 4.83 -10.91 -12.75
CA LEU A 102 4.00 -9.72 -12.90
C LEU A 102 4.79 -8.40 -12.95
N GLY A 103 5.97 -8.40 -13.55
CA GLY A 103 6.80 -7.21 -13.69
C GLY A 103 7.60 -6.81 -12.45
N GLN A 104 7.59 -7.60 -11.39
CA GLN A 104 8.30 -7.31 -10.14
C GLN A 104 9.80 -7.50 -10.30
N LEU A 105 10.61 -6.47 -10.02
CA LEU A 105 12.06 -6.52 -10.12
C LEU A 105 12.73 -6.64 -8.75
N PHE A 106 13.61 -7.62 -8.63
CA PHE A 106 14.36 -7.92 -7.41
C PHE A 106 15.87 -7.92 -7.66
N CYS A 107 16.66 -7.53 -6.66
CA CYS A 107 18.10 -7.81 -6.68
C CYS A 107 18.34 -9.31 -6.57
N ASP A 108 19.34 -9.81 -7.27
CA ASP A 108 19.77 -11.21 -7.14
C ASP A 108 20.46 -11.48 -5.80
N GLY A 109 21.20 -10.50 -5.31
CA GLY A 109 21.89 -10.54 -4.04
C GLY A 109 21.07 -9.95 -2.89
N SER A 110 21.66 -9.00 -2.19
CA SER A 110 21.10 -8.36 -0.99
C SER A 110 20.50 -6.99 -1.32
N ALA A 111 19.40 -6.63 -0.64
CA ALA A 111 18.83 -5.28 -0.63
C ALA A 111 19.85 -4.21 -0.18
N ARG A 112 20.94 -4.62 0.49
CA ARG A 112 22.04 -3.76 0.88
C ARG A 112 22.66 -3.04 -0.33
N THR A 113 22.78 -3.71 -1.49
CA THR A 113 23.37 -3.10 -2.69
C THR A 113 22.56 -1.90 -3.21
N ILE A 114 21.24 -1.94 -3.10
CA ILE A 114 20.39 -0.78 -3.43
C ILE A 114 20.59 0.36 -2.42
N LEU A 115 20.69 0.05 -1.14
CA LEU A 115 20.95 1.06 -0.12
C LEU A 115 22.32 1.70 -0.30
N ASP A 116 23.37 0.90 -0.50
CA ASP A 116 24.73 1.38 -0.67
C ASP A 116 24.84 2.26 -1.93
N MET A 117 24.19 1.88 -3.04
CA MET A 117 24.08 2.71 -4.24
C MET A 117 23.47 4.08 -3.93
N LEU A 118 22.35 4.14 -3.19
CA LEU A 118 21.69 5.40 -2.84
C LEU A 118 22.57 6.28 -1.92
N LEU A 119 23.29 5.65 -0.98
CA LEU A 119 24.22 6.38 -0.09
C LEU A 119 25.42 6.93 -0.86
N GLU A 120 25.98 6.18 -1.81
CA GLU A 120 27.04 6.67 -2.69
C GLU A 120 26.56 7.83 -3.57
N GLU A 121 25.33 7.77 -4.09
CA GLU A 121 24.73 8.89 -4.83
C GLU A 121 24.50 10.13 -3.94
N CYS A 122 24.16 9.94 -2.65
CA CYS A 122 24.10 11.01 -1.65
C CYS A 122 25.49 11.63 -1.43
N GLU A 123 26.53 10.82 -1.25
CA GLU A 123 27.91 11.27 -1.08
C GLU A 123 28.38 12.07 -2.28
N ARG A 124 28.12 11.59 -3.51
CA ARG A 124 28.43 12.31 -4.76
C ARG A 124 27.74 13.67 -4.87
N GLY A 125 26.51 13.76 -4.31
CA GLY A 125 25.73 14.98 -4.21
C GLY A 125 26.13 15.91 -3.06
N GLY A 126 27.12 15.54 -2.24
CA GLY A 126 27.52 16.30 -1.07
C GLY A 126 26.47 16.38 0.03
N VAL A 127 25.57 15.38 0.09
CA VAL A 127 24.51 15.31 1.11
C VAL A 127 25.10 14.97 2.48
N GLU A 128 24.78 15.76 3.48
CA GLU A 128 25.12 15.44 4.85
C GLU A 128 24.06 14.52 5.49
N VAL A 129 24.41 13.26 5.75
CA VAL A 129 23.53 12.27 6.39
C VAL A 129 23.79 12.28 7.90
N VAL A 130 22.76 12.67 8.67
CA VAL A 130 22.80 12.72 10.14
C VAL A 130 21.93 11.61 10.70
N LEU A 131 22.57 10.56 11.22
CA LEU A 131 21.88 9.42 11.85
C LEU A 131 21.65 9.68 13.34
N ASN A 132 20.69 8.96 13.95
CA ASN A 132 20.28 9.15 15.35
C ASN A 132 19.76 10.56 15.67
N ALA A 133 19.27 11.30 14.67
CA ALA A 133 18.67 12.60 14.83
C ALA A 133 17.27 12.43 15.46
N ARG A 134 17.19 12.50 16.77
CA ARG A 134 15.97 12.29 17.56
C ARG A 134 15.40 13.64 18.04
N GLU A 135 14.22 13.60 18.65
CA GLU A 135 13.58 14.79 19.27
C GLU A 135 13.41 15.92 18.26
N ILE A 136 12.93 15.55 17.07
CA ILE A 136 12.71 16.51 15.99
C ILE A 136 11.55 17.45 16.36
N ALA A 137 11.85 18.75 16.37
CA ALA A 137 10.83 19.80 16.36
C ALA A 137 11.09 20.77 15.22
N VAL A 138 10.01 21.27 14.62
CA VAL A 138 10.04 22.14 13.45
C VAL A 138 9.33 23.44 13.74
N GLU A 139 9.98 24.55 13.41
CA GLU A 139 9.41 25.88 13.46
C GLU A 139 9.53 26.55 12.09
N ALA A 140 8.43 27.14 11.61
CA ALA A 140 8.46 27.95 10.40
C ALA A 140 8.87 29.39 10.72
N SER A 141 9.61 30.01 9.82
CA SER A 141 9.92 31.44 9.83
C SER A 141 9.54 32.06 8.48
N SER A 142 9.63 33.37 8.36
CA SER A 142 9.36 34.09 7.12
C SER A 142 10.31 33.72 5.97
N SER A 143 11.45 33.08 6.27
CA SER A 143 12.49 32.76 5.27
C SER A 143 12.78 31.26 5.13
N GLY A 144 12.11 30.39 5.90
CA GLY A 144 12.37 28.96 5.85
C GLY A 144 11.99 28.26 7.17
N PHE A 145 12.66 27.14 7.44
CA PHE A 145 12.36 26.25 8.55
C PHE A 145 13.56 26.07 9.47
N ARG A 146 13.31 26.15 10.77
CA ARG A 146 14.25 25.73 11.80
C ARG A 146 13.87 24.33 12.27
N VAL A 147 14.83 23.43 12.28
CA VAL A 147 14.67 22.06 12.78
C VAL A 147 15.62 21.86 13.95
N SER A 148 15.10 21.62 15.14
CA SER A 148 15.90 21.21 16.29
C SER A 148 15.90 19.67 16.39
N SER A 149 17.01 19.13 16.86
CA SER A 149 17.19 17.70 17.07
C SER A 149 18.22 17.44 18.19
N SER A 150 18.39 16.17 18.56
CA SER A 150 19.46 15.74 19.47
C SER A 150 20.89 16.06 18.95
N HIS A 151 21.04 16.44 17.66
CA HIS A 151 22.29 16.87 17.04
C HIS A 151 22.43 18.38 16.87
N GLY A 152 21.59 19.18 17.55
CA GLY A 152 21.60 20.62 17.48
C GLY A 152 20.55 21.18 16.52
N GLU A 153 20.76 22.42 16.07
CA GLU A 153 19.80 23.16 15.28
C GLU A 153 20.25 23.26 13.82
N PHE A 154 19.27 23.09 12.93
CA PHE A 154 19.41 23.20 11.48
C PHE A 154 18.43 24.23 10.94
N TRP A 155 18.82 24.92 9.90
CA TRP A 155 17.96 25.85 9.16
C TRP A 155 18.03 25.59 7.67
N ALA A 156 16.91 25.67 6.98
CA ALA A 156 16.85 25.58 5.52
C ALA A 156 15.66 26.37 4.95
N GLU A 157 15.78 26.78 3.68
CA GLU A 157 14.67 27.35 2.91
C GLU A 157 13.57 26.34 2.66
N SER A 158 13.93 25.07 2.43
CA SER A 158 13.01 23.98 2.12
C SER A 158 13.09 22.85 3.16
N LEU A 159 11.91 22.33 3.56
CA LEU A 159 11.75 21.18 4.43
C LEU A 159 10.99 20.08 3.72
N VAL A 160 11.58 18.89 3.63
CA VAL A 160 10.98 17.70 3.01
C VAL A 160 10.68 16.66 4.07
N VAL A 161 9.41 16.33 4.26
CA VAL A 161 8.95 15.29 5.19
C VAL A 161 8.85 13.96 4.44
N ALA A 162 9.78 13.05 4.72
CA ALA A 162 9.94 11.73 4.11
C ALA A 162 9.93 10.60 5.16
N THR A 163 9.21 10.82 6.26
CA THR A 163 9.21 9.96 7.45
C THR A 163 8.54 8.60 7.26
N GLY A 164 7.86 8.40 6.11
CA GLY A 164 7.09 7.20 5.84
C GLY A 164 5.76 7.15 6.60
N GLY A 165 5.13 5.97 6.61
CA GLY A 165 3.88 5.70 7.32
C GLY A 165 4.11 4.95 8.64
N LEU A 166 3.05 4.34 9.17
CA LEU A 166 3.03 3.65 10.49
C LEU A 166 3.33 2.16 10.40
N SER A 167 3.46 1.59 9.20
CA SER A 167 3.66 0.14 9.00
C SER A 167 5.01 -0.30 9.54
N ILE A 168 5.02 -1.50 10.16
CA ILE A 168 6.17 -2.14 10.78
C ILE A 168 6.84 -1.24 11.83
N PRO A 169 6.17 -0.91 12.95
CA PRO A 169 6.69 0.00 13.97
C PRO A 169 8.08 -0.37 14.50
N LYS A 170 8.41 -1.66 14.52
CA LYS A 170 9.74 -2.18 14.92
C LYS A 170 10.91 -1.65 14.07
N LEU A 171 10.63 -1.13 12.89
CA LEU A 171 11.62 -0.45 12.05
C LEU A 171 11.75 1.04 12.39
N GLY A 172 11.06 1.55 13.39
CA GLY A 172 11.09 2.94 13.80
C GLY A 172 10.06 3.81 13.09
N ALA A 173 8.98 3.23 12.55
CA ALA A 173 7.87 4.03 12.03
C ALA A 173 7.23 4.86 13.14
N THR A 174 7.02 6.17 12.88
CA THR A 174 6.43 7.14 13.82
C THR A 174 5.33 7.94 13.13
N GLY A 175 4.51 8.64 13.93
CA GLY A 175 3.49 9.57 13.45
C GLY A 175 4.02 10.96 13.09
N LEU A 176 5.32 11.24 13.23
CA LEU A 176 5.91 12.57 13.10
C LEU A 176 5.48 13.31 11.82
N GLY A 177 5.45 12.63 10.68
CA GLY A 177 5.05 13.27 9.42
C GLY A 177 3.60 13.75 9.43
N TYR A 178 2.71 13.02 10.08
CA TYR A 178 1.29 13.41 10.23
C TYR A 178 1.11 14.50 11.27
N GLU A 179 1.90 14.47 12.34
CA GLU A 179 1.93 15.53 13.36
C GLU A 179 2.41 16.85 12.74
N LEU A 180 3.47 16.82 11.94
CA LEU A 180 3.95 17.99 11.20
C LEU A 180 2.90 18.49 10.18
N ALA A 181 2.26 17.59 9.43
CA ALA A 181 1.19 18.00 8.53
C ALA A 181 0.07 18.75 9.27
N ALA A 182 -0.39 18.20 10.39
CA ALA A 182 -1.40 18.84 11.23
C ALA A 182 -0.92 20.18 11.83
N GLN A 183 0.34 20.26 12.28
CA GLN A 183 0.97 21.49 12.78
C GLN A 183 0.93 22.61 11.74
N PHE A 184 1.13 22.29 10.46
CA PHE A 184 1.07 23.25 9.35
C PHE A 184 -0.33 23.41 8.75
N GLY A 185 -1.36 22.85 9.41
CA GLY A 185 -2.77 23.00 9.00
C GLY A 185 -3.19 22.18 7.79
N LEU A 186 -2.40 21.17 7.40
CA LEU A 186 -2.77 20.27 6.32
C LEU A 186 -3.71 19.17 6.84
N ASN A 187 -4.67 18.78 6.01
CA ASN A 187 -5.54 17.65 6.31
C ASN A 187 -4.79 16.32 6.17
N VAL A 188 -5.09 15.37 7.06
CA VAL A 188 -4.54 14.02 7.05
C VAL A 188 -5.69 13.02 6.94
N ILE A 189 -5.71 12.26 5.87
CA ILE A 189 -6.61 11.10 5.73
C ILE A 189 -6.18 10.05 6.74
N ALA A 190 -7.13 9.56 7.55
CA ALA A 190 -6.85 8.66 8.67
C ALA A 190 -5.96 7.47 8.24
N PRO A 191 -4.74 7.34 8.80
CA PRO A 191 -3.84 6.24 8.47
C PRO A 191 -4.41 4.91 8.91
N ARG A 192 -4.30 3.89 8.05
CA ARG A 192 -4.75 2.53 8.32
C ARG A 192 -3.78 1.49 7.76
N PRO A 193 -3.72 0.29 8.36
CA PRO A 193 -2.93 -0.81 7.82
C PRO A 193 -3.41 -1.20 6.42
N ALA A 194 -2.49 -1.40 5.48
CA ALA A 194 -2.75 -1.86 4.13
C ALA A 194 -1.73 -2.92 3.70
N LEU A 195 -2.07 -3.73 2.70
CA LEU A 195 -1.30 -4.95 2.39
C LEU A 195 -1.07 -5.77 3.66
N VAL A 196 -2.15 -6.09 4.36
CA VAL A 196 -2.15 -6.65 5.70
C VAL A 196 -3.02 -7.90 5.79
N PRO A 197 -2.63 -8.96 6.54
CA PRO A 197 -3.48 -10.10 6.77
C PRO A 197 -4.79 -9.72 7.47
N LEU A 198 -5.87 -10.39 7.11
CA LEU A 198 -7.20 -10.23 7.68
C LEU A 198 -7.46 -11.32 8.72
N VAL A 199 -8.06 -10.92 9.85
CA VAL A 199 -8.36 -11.81 10.97
C VAL A 199 -9.78 -12.34 10.85
N LEU A 200 -9.95 -13.66 10.93
CA LEU A 200 -11.23 -14.32 10.99
C LEU A 200 -11.64 -14.58 12.44
N GLY A 201 -12.95 -14.52 12.70
CA GLY A 201 -13.52 -14.77 14.04
C GLY A 201 -14.95 -15.29 13.94
N GLY A 202 -15.60 -15.51 15.11
CA GLY A 202 -16.96 -16.02 15.15
C GLY A 202 -17.12 -17.34 14.39
N ASP A 203 -18.13 -17.43 13.54
CA ASP A 203 -18.45 -18.63 12.76
C ASP A 203 -17.35 -18.99 11.72
N GLU A 204 -16.47 -18.05 11.40
CA GLU A 204 -15.38 -18.25 10.44
C GLU A 204 -14.06 -18.69 11.09
N ALA A 205 -14.00 -18.78 12.43
CA ALA A 205 -12.80 -19.20 13.16
C ALA A 205 -12.29 -20.60 12.73
N GLY A 206 -13.18 -21.49 12.33
CA GLY A 206 -12.85 -22.85 11.85
C GLY A 206 -11.93 -22.86 10.62
N TRP A 207 -11.89 -21.79 9.83
CA TRP A 207 -10.97 -21.70 8.69
C TRP A 207 -9.49 -21.75 9.11
N THR A 208 -9.17 -21.32 10.32
CA THR A 208 -7.79 -21.33 10.85
C THR A 208 -7.20 -22.74 11.00
N GLU A 209 -8.04 -23.79 11.03
CA GLU A 209 -7.61 -25.19 11.00
C GLU A 209 -6.89 -25.56 9.69
N LEU A 210 -7.14 -24.78 8.64
CA LEU A 210 -6.46 -24.90 7.34
C LEU A 210 -5.12 -24.15 7.29
N ALA A 211 -4.59 -23.67 8.41
CA ALA A 211 -3.33 -22.92 8.43
C ALA A 211 -2.23 -23.63 7.62
N GLY A 212 -1.53 -22.86 6.79
CA GLY A 212 -0.52 -23.32 5.83
C GLY A 212 -1.08 -23.73 4.46
N VAL A 213 -2.40 -23.77 4.27
CA VAL A 213 -3.00 -24.05 2.95
C VAL A 213 -2.96 -22.77 2.11
N ALA A 214 -2.43 -22.90 0.89
CA ALA A 214 -2.45 -21.87 -0.15
C ALA A 214 -3.27 -22.35 -1.35
N ALA A 215 -4.00 -21.43 -2.00
CA ALA A 215 -4.78 -21.71 -3.21
C ALA A 215 -4.78 -20.49 -4.12
N ASP A 216 -4.84 -20.71 -5.42
CA ASP A 216 -5.06 -19.64 -6.41
C ASP A 216 -6.52 -19.18 -6.33
N VAL A 217 -6.73 -17.88 -6.21
CA VAL A 217 -8.06 -17.28 -6.06
C VAL A 217 -8.15 -15.96 -6.81
N VAL A 218 -9.36 -15.45 -6.97
CA VAL A 218 -9.57 -14.02 -7.21
C VAL A 218 -10.18 -13.42 -5.95
N ALA A 219 -9.51 -12.42 -5.36
CA ALA A 219 -9.96 -11.72 -4.16
C ALA A 219 -10.38 -10.28 -4.46
N TRP A 220 -11.41 -9.78 -3.79
CA TRP A 220 -11.82 -8.38 -3.83
C TRP A 220 -12.62 -7.99 -2.59
N ALA A 221 -12.59 -6.71 -2.24
CA ALA A 221 -13.53 -6.13 -1.28
C ALA A 221 -14.69 -5.48 -2.03
N GLU A 222 -15.90 -5.62 -1.55
CA GLU A 222 -17.02 -4.83 -2.04
C GLU A 222 -17.14 -3.57 -1.18
N PRO A 223 -17.21 -2.38 -1.81
CA PRO A 223 -17.53 -1.16 -1.08
C PRO A 223 -18.88 -1.38 -0.37
N GLY A 224 -18.89 -1.26 0.96
CA GLY A 224 -20.12 -1.31 1.72
C GLY A 224 -21.06 -0.24 1.20
N PHE A 225 -22.31 -0.59 0.91
CA PHE A 225 -23.34 0.41 0.84
C PHE A 225 -23.41 1.03 2.22
N GLU A 226 -23.08 2.31 2.37
CA GLU A 226 -23.43 3.05 3.58
C GLU A 226 -24.92 2.82 3.80
N LYS A 227 -25.26 1.98 4.76
CA LYS A 227 -26.59 1.93 5.30
C LYS A 227 -26.78 3.25 6.06
N HIS A 228 -27.19 4.30 5.33
CA HIS A 228 -27.72 5.47 6.00
C HIS A 228 -28.80 4.97 6.96
N PRO A 229 -28.73 5.27 8.25
CA PRO A 229 -29.82 4.95 9.16
C PRO A 229 -31.05 5.66 8.63
N SER A 230 -31.98 4.90 8.10
CA SER A 230 -33.31 5.38 7.70
C SER A 230 -34.03 5.85 8.96
N GLY A 231 -34.00 7.17 9.24
CA GLY A 231 -34.71 7.71 10.39
C GLY A 231 -34.32 9.12 10.82
N ALA A 232 -34.06 10.04 9.90
CA ALA A 232 -34.11 11.46 10.23
C ALA A 232 -35.01 12.17 9.21
N LYS A 233 -36.23 12.51 9.63
CA LYS A 233 -37.10 13.42 8.88
C LYS A 233 -36.39 14.76 8.74
N ALA A 234 -35.94 15.07 7.52
CA ALA A 234 -35.43 16.39 7.19
C ALA A 234 -36.61 17.38 7.27
N GLN A 235 -36.60 18.26 8.26
CA GLN A 235 -37.38 19.47 8.24
C GLN A 235 -36.77 20.42 7.21
N ALA A 236 -37.56 20.68 6.15
CA ALA A 236 -37.21 21.67 5.17
C ALA A 236 -37.29 23.08 5.78
N HIS A 237 -36.17 23.77 5.86
CA HIS A 237 -36.10 25.21 5.97
C HIS A 237 -35.69 25.78 4.61
N SER A 238 -36.68 26.44 3.98
CA SER A 238 -36.52 27.22 2.76
C SER A 238 -35.76 28.51 3.04
N ALA A 239 -34.60 28.70 2.39
CA ALA A 239 -34.12 30.03 2.00
C ALA A 239 -33.12 29.86 0.84
N GLY A 240 -33.44 30.50 -0.28
CA GLY A 240 -32.87 30.31 -1.60
C GLY A 240 -31.40 30.70 -1.74
N SER A 241 -30.75 29.94 -2.58
CA SER A 241 -29.80 30.40 -3.60
C SER A 241 -29.56 29.26 -4.57
N THR A 242 -30.01 29.43 -5.79
CA THR A 242 -29.82 28.51 -6.91
C THR A 242 -28.42 28.65 -7.48
N TYR A 243 -27.57 27.68 -7.19
CA TYR A 243 -26.47 27.31 -8.07
C TYR A 243 -26.72 25.85 -8.47
N GLY A 244 -27.09 25.68 -9.75
CA GLY A 244 -27.38 24.39 -10.35
C GLY A 244 -26.10 23.50 -10.44
N LEU A 245 -25.77 22.81 -9.40
CA LEU A 245 -24.88 21.68 -9.43
C LEU A 245 -25.68 20.49 -9.94
N LYS A 246 -25.45 20.10 -11.20
CA LYS A 246 -25.93 18.83 -11.72
C LYS A 246 -25.37 17.71 -10.82
N PRO A 247 -26.20 16.74 -10.36
CA PRO A 247 -25.68 15.58 -9.67
C PRO A 247 -24.69 14.87 -10.61
N VAL A 248 -23.44 14.77 -10.19
CA VAL A 248 -22.45 13.94 -10.88
C VAL A 248 -22.92 12.51 -10.71
N PRO A 249 -23.14 11.73 -11.79
CA PRO A 249 -23.53 10.34 -11.65
C PRO A 249 -22.48 9.63 -10.81
N PHE A 250 -22.89 8.95 -9.75
CA PHE A 250 -22.06 8.00 -9.00
C PHE A 250 -21.50 6.99 -10.02
N LYS A 251 -20.23 7.14 -10.36
CA LYS A 251 -19.52 6.13 -11.13
C LYS A 251 -19.47 4.92 -10.21
N GLU A 252 -20.12 3.82 -10.57
CA GLU A 252 -19.94 2.53 -9.89
C GLU A 252 -18.45 2.31 -9.75
N LEU A 253 -17.95 2.35 -8.52
CA LEU A 253 -16.58 1.97 -8.20
C LEU A 253 -16.48 0.48 -8.54
N LYS A 254 -15.91 0.16 -9.69
CA LYS A 254 -15.63 -1.22 -10.06
C LYS A 254 -14.70 -1.78 -8.99
N SER A 255 -15.13 -2.81 -8.30
CA SER A 255 -14.30 -3.51 -7.33
C SER A 255 -13.00 -3.98 -7.99
N VAL A 256 -11.87 -3.57 -7.45
CA VAL A 256 -10.56 -4.02 -7.95
C VAL A 256 -10.38 -5.49 -7.55
N ARG A 257 -10.07 -6.35 -8.52
CA ARG A 257 -9.96 -7.80 -8.33
C ARG A 257 -8.52 -8.25 -8.50
N PHE A 258 -8.05 -9.09 -7.58
CA PHE A 258 -6.68 -9.59 -7.54
C PHE A 258 -6.66 -11.10 -7.72
N ARG A 259 -6.05 -11.55 -8.82
CA ARG A 259 -5.90 -12.97 -9.13
C ARG A 259 -4.49 -13.41 -8.75
N GLU A 260 -4.35 -13.97 -7.59
CA GLU A 260 -3.09 -14.46 -7.01
C GLU A 260 -3.37 -15.55 -5.97
N LYS A 261 -2.34 -15.98 -5.25
CA LYS A 261 -2.50 -16.94 -4.16
C LYS A 261 -3.05 -16.29 -2.90
N MET A 262 -4.03 -16.95 -2.28
CA MET A 262 -4.36 -16.76 -0.88
C MET A 262 -3.54 -17.72 -0.01
N LEU A 263 -3.40 -17.40 1.27
CA LEU A 263 -2.82 -18.25 2.30
C LEU A 263 -3.72 -18.22 3.54
N VAL A 264 -4.10 -19.36 4.04
CA VAL A 264 -4.74 -19.45 5.35
C VAL A 264 -3.66 -19.47 6.43
N THR A 265 -3.83 -18.64 7.44
CA THR A 265 -2.95 -18.54 8.61
C THR A 265 -3.69 -19.04 9.88
N HIS A 266 -2.97 -19.13 10.98
CA HIS A 266 -3.56 -19.46 12.28
C HIS A 266 -4.45 -18.33 12.87
N ARG A 267 -4.56 -17.19 12.22
CA ARG A 267 -5.40 -16.06 12.63
C ARG A 267 -6.46 -15.68 11.58
N GLY A 268 -6.33 -16.17 10.36
CA GLY A 268 -7.26 -15.84 9.28
C GLY A 268 -6.64 -15.98 7.91
N LEU A 269 -6.75 -14.93 7.08
CA LEU A 269 -6.38 -14.95 5.67
C LEU A 269 -5.22 -14.00 5.36
N SER A 270 -4.32 -14.46 4.52
CA SER A 270 -3.15 -13.74 4.00
C SER A 270 -2.85 -14.17 2.56
N GLY A 271 -1.64 -13.95 2.11
CA GLY A 271 -1.20 -14.23 0.74
C GLY A 271 -1.48 -13.04 -0.20
N PRO A 272 -0.81 -12.98 -1.35
CA PRO A 272 -0.83 -11.80 -2.21
C PRO A 272 -2.23 -11.32 -2.57
N ALA A 273 -3.16 -12.20 -2.94
CA ALA A 273 -4.53 -11.84 -3.29
C ALA A 273 -5.27 -11.14 -2.14
N VAL A 274 -5.15 -11.68 -0.92
CA VAL A 274 -5.80 -11.13 0.27
C VAL A 274 -5.12 -9.84 0.73
N LEU A 275 -3.79 -9.79 0.72
CA LEU A 275 -3.05 -8.57 1.07
C LEU A 275 -3.45 -7.41 0.16
N GLN A 276 -3.53 -7.63 -1.14
CA GLN A 276 -3.97 -6.61 -2.10
C GLN A 276 -5.41 -6.16 -1.82
N ALA A 277 -6.35 -7.11 -1.65
CA ALA A 277 -7.75 -6.80 -1.37
C ALA A 277 -7.93 -6.05 -0.03
N SER A 278 -7.07 -6.32 0.97
CA SER A 278 -7.11 -5.66 2.28
C SER A 278 -6.89 -4.15 2.21
N SER A 279 -6.18 -3.66 1.20
CA SER A 279 -5.98 -2.23 0.98
C SER A 279 -7.27 -1.49 0.63
N TYR A 280 -8.26 -2.21 0.11
CA TYR A 280 -9.58 -1.71 -0.28
C TYR A 280 -10.67 -2.06 0.73
N TRP A 281 -10.44 -3.05 1.59
CA TRP A 281 -11.37 -3.49 2.61
C TRP A 281 -11.49 -2.50 3.78
N ARG A 282 -12.69 -2.39 4.35
CA ARG A 282 -12.99 -1.60 5.54
C ARG A 282 -13.65 -2.48 6.61
N PRO A 283 -13.48 -2.18 7.91
CA PRO A 283 -14.18 -2.88 8.97
C PRO A 283 -15.70 -2.93 8.73
N GLY A 284 -16.27 -4.12 8.79
CA GLY A 284 -17.69 -4.36 8.54
C GLY A 284 -18.04 -4.64 7.08
N GLU A 285 -17.09 -4.57 6.16
CA GLU A 285 -17.27 -4.99 4.77
C GLU A 285 -16.91 -6.46 4.57
N ALA A 286 -17.49 -7.08 3.54
CA ALA A 286 -17.15 -8.43 3.15
C ALA A 286 -15.87 -8.47 2.30
N LEU A 287 -15.03 -9.48 2.54
CA LEU A 287 -14.01 -9.93 1.60
C LEU A 287 -14.59 -11.07 0.76
N LEU A 288 -14.48 -10.96 -0.55
CA LEU A 288 -14.99 -11.96 -1.48
C LEU A 288 -13.85 -12.72 -2.16
N LEU A 289 -14.01 -14.03 -2.21
CA LEU A 289 -13.05 -14.93 -2.89
C LEU A 289 -13.77 -15.78 -3.94
N ASN A 290 -13.18 -15.83 -5.15
CA ASN A 290 -13.47 -16.86 -6.12
C ASN A 290 -12.40 -17.96 -6.01
N PHE A 291 -12.80 -19.15 -5.57
CA PHE A 291 -11.94 -20.32 -5.43
C PHE A 291 -11.70 -21.08 -6.74
N LEU A 292 -12.35 -20.69 -7.81
CA LEU A 292 -12.32 -21.35 -9.11
C LEU A 292 -11.79 -20.42 -10.22
N PRO A 293 -10.62 -19.76 -10.03
CA PRO A 293 -10.11 -18.74 -10.97
C PRO A 293 -9.72 -19.31 -12.32
N GLU A 294 -9.31 -20.60 -12.37
CA GLU A 294 -8.89 -21.28 -13.60
C GLU A 294 -10.08 -21.84 -14.39
N LEU A 295 -11.21 -22.06 -13.75
CA LEU A 295 -12.39 -22.60 -14.41
C LEU A 295 -13.09 -21.48 -15.21
N ALA A 296 -13.22 -21.68 -16.53
CA ALA A 296 -13.92 -20.72 -17.39
C ALA A 296 -15.32 -20.40 -16.83
N ALA A 297 -15.79 -19.18 -17.10
CA ALA A 297 -17.06 -18.70 -16.53
C ALA A 297 -18.27 -19.59 -16.92
N GLN A 298 -18.21 -20.21 -18.10
CA GLN A 298 -19.24 -21.11 -18.64
C GLN A 298 -18.99 -22.60 -18.33
N ALA A 299 -17.83 -22.93 -17.78
CA ALA A 299 -17.53 -24.32 -17.43
C ALA A 299 -18.20 -24.68 -16.10
N ASP A 300 -18.74 -25.86 -16.02
CA ASP A 300 -19.44 -26.44 -14.87
C ASP A 300 -18.51 -27.41 -14.15
N LEU A 301 -18.12 -27.06 -12.92
CA LEU A 301 -17.27 -27.92 -12.09
C LEU A 301 -17.93 -29.27 -11.80
N PHE A 302 -19.24 -29.27 -11.71
CA PHE A 302 -20.03 -30.44 -11.32
C PHE A 302 -20.75 -31.13 -12.48
N ASP A 303 -20.37 -30.84 -13.75
CA ASP A 303 -20.98 -31.46 -14.92
C ASP A 303 -21.01 -32.99 -14.79
N GLY A 304 -19.88 -33.62 -14.40
CA GLY A 304 -19.81 -35.05 -14.17
C GLY A 304 -20.79 -35.59 -13.10
N LEU A 305 -21.12 -34.76 -12.09
CA LEU A 305 -22.11 -35.13 -11.06
C LEU A 305 -23.55 -34.94 -11.55
N LYS A 306 -23.78 -34.15 -12.58
CA LYS A 306 -25.10 -33.89 -13.17
C LYS A 306 -25.52 -34.93 -14.18
N GLN A 307 -24.61 -35.79 -14.64
CA GLN A 307 -24.89 -36.84 -15.60
C GLN A 307 -25.88 -37.88 -15.06
N PRO A 308 -26.73 -38.48 -15.91
CA PRO A 308 -27.65 -39.57 -15.50
C PRO A 308 -26.89 -40.73 -14.88
N GLY A 309 -27.32 -41.20 -13.74
CA GLY A 309 -26.71 -42.34 -13.02
C GLY A 309 -25.43 -41.99 -12.25
N ALA A 310 -24.97 -40.72 -12.29
CA ALA A 310 -23.81 -40.30 -11.51
C ALA A 310 -24.06 -40.43 -10.00
N ARG A 311 -23.06 -40.94 -9.29
CA ARG A 311 -23.11 -40.97 -7.82
C ARG A 311 -23.03 -39.54 -7.28
N ARG A 312 -24.04 -39.16 -6.48
CA ARG A 312 -24.17 -37.80 -5.91
C ARG A 312 -24.11 -37.90 -4.39
N ASP A 313 -22.92 -37.84 -3.85
CA ASP A 313 -22.66 -37.82 -2.41
C ASP A 313 -21.43 -36.97 -2.07
N LEU A 314 -21.16 -36.84 -0.77
CA LEU A 314 -20.03 -36.06 -0.28
C LEU A 314 -18.67 -36.58 -0.80
N VAL A 315 -18.52 -37.88 -1.08
CA VAL A 315 -17.28 -38.46 -1.59
C VAL A 315 -17.05 -38.02 -3.01
N ALA A 316 -18.08 -38.04 -3.87
CA ALA A 316 -18.02 -37.60 -5.24
C ALA A 316 -17.77 -36.08 -5.31
N LEU A 317 -18.41 -35.28 -4.44
CA LEU A 317 -18.19 -33.84 -4.33
C LEU A 317 -16.73 -33.52 -3.96
N ARG A 318 -16.19 -34.16 -2.92
CA ARG A 318 -14.78 -33.99 -2.52
C ARG A 318 -13.82 -34.34 -3.65
N ARG A 319 -14.13 -35.37 -4.42
CA ARG A 319 -13.32 -35.74 -5.59
C ARG A 319 -13.29 -34.64 -6.64
N ALA A 320 -14.46 -34.12 -7.03
CA ALA A 320 -14.55 -33.04 -8.00
C ALA A 320 -13.80 -31.78 -7.55
N LEU A 321 -13.96 -31.39 -6.28
CA LEU A 321 -13.25 -30.24 -5.72
C LEU A 321 -11.73 -30.42 -5.67
N ARG A 322 -11.22 -31.63 -5.44
CA ARG A 322 -9.77 -31.93 -5.42
C ARG A 322 -9.10 -31.84 -6.77
N GLU A 323 -9.85 -31.85 -7.86
CA GLU A 323 -9.29 -31.64 -9.23
C GLU A 323 -8.84 -30.19 -9.43
N VAL A 324 -9.40 -29.24 -8.67
CA VAL A 324 -9.15 -27.79 -8.85
C VAL A 324 -8.63 -27.10 -7.58
N LEU A 325 -8.67 -27.75 -6.42
CA LEU A 325 -8.28 -27.18 -5.13
C LEU A 325 -7.33 -28.10 -4.35
N PRO A 326 -6.47 -27.54 -3.48
CA PRO A 326 -5.69 -28.33 -2.51
C PRO A 326 -6.59 -29.23 -1.68
N GLN A 327 -6.16 -30.46 -1.44
CA GLN A 327 -6.97 -31.52 -0.82
C GLN A 327 -7.62 -31.09 0.51
N ARG A 328 -6.87 -30.41 1.41
CA ARG A 328 -7.41 -29.97 2.70
C ARG A 328 -8.53 -28.94 2.51
N LEU A 329 -8.34 -27.99 1.60
CA LEU A 329 -9.33 -26.95 1.28
C LEU A 329 -10.57 -27.58 0.62
N ALA A 330 -10.38 -28.47 -0.35
CA ALA A 330 -11.48 -29.18 -1.02
C ALA A 330 -12.35 -29.97 -0.04
N ASN A 331 -11.72 -30.66 0.91
CA ASN A 331 -12.46 -31.41 1.94
C ASN A 331 -13.27 -30.50 2.85
N TYR A 332 -12.66 -29.42 3.32
CA TYR A 332 -13.29 -28.45 4.22
C TYR A 332 -14.46 -27.75 3.52
N LEU A 333 -14.28 -27.26 2.29
CA LEU A 333 -15.35 -26.64 1.49
C LEU A 333 -16.49 -27.61 1.18
N ALA A 334 -16.21 -28.90 0.97
CA ALA A 334 -17.26 -29.91 0.80
C ALA A 334 -18.13 -30.07 2.06
N GLU A 335 -17.54 -29.91 3.25
CA GLU A 335 -18.25 -30.05 4.54
C GLU A 335 -19.07 -28.80 4.86
N ILE A 336 -18.45 -27.61 4.83
CA ILE A 336 -19.12 -26.37 5.25
C ILE A 336 -19.90 -25.70 4.11
N GLY A 337 -19.51 -25.95 2.87
CA GLY A 337 -20.01 -25.30 1.64
C GLY A 337 -20.75 -26.24 0.69
N GLY A 338 -20.92 -27.49 1.02
CA GLY A 338 -21.60 -28.48 0.18
C GLY A 338 -23.04 -28.11 -0.21
N PRO A 339 -23.61 -28.77 -1.24
CA PRO A 339 -24.94 -28.46 -1.73
C PRO A 339 -26.00 -28.84 -0.71
N LYS A 340 -27.05 -28.01 -0.60
CA LYS A 340 -28.24 -28.33 0.23
C LYS A 340 -29.15 -29.35 -0.48
N GLY A 341 -28.61 -30.53 -0.75
CA GLY A 341 -29.28 -31.59 -1.54
C GLY A 341 -28.50 -31.88 -2.83
N TRP A 342 -28.95 -32.87 -3.60
CA TRP A 342 -28.22 -33.42 -4.74
C TRP A 342 -28.92 -33.18 -6.07
N SER A 343 -29.81 -32.21 -6.19
CA SER A 343 -30.37 -31.76 -7.46
C SER A 343 -29.34 -30.97 -8.30
N ASN A 344 -29.55 -30.88 -9.61
CA ASN A 344 -28.70 -30.05 -10.45
C ASN A 344 -28.68 -28.60 -9.99
N ALA A 345 -29.83 -28.04 -9.61
CA ALA A 345 -29.93 -26.68 -9.08
C ALA A 345 -29.14 -26.48 -7.76
N ALA A 346 -29.09 -27.50 -6.88
CA ALA A 346 -28.31 -27.44 -5.66
C ALA A 346 -26.78 -27.47 -5.94
N LEU A 347 -26.36 -28.22 -6.95
CA LEU A 347 -24.94 -28.26 -7.41
C LEU A 347 -24.55 -26.92 -8.05
N GLU A 348 -25.41 -26.32 -8.86
CA GLU A 348 -25.19 -24.98 -9.44
C GLU A 348 -25.06 -23.89 -8.40
N GLU A 349 -25.91 -23.94 -7.37
CA GLU A 349 -25.84 -23.02 -6.23
C GLU A 349 -24.53 -23.18 -5.45
N CYS A 350 -24.10 -24.44 -5.23
CA CYS A 350 -22.83 -24.74 -4.60
C CYS A 350 -21.66 -24.14 -5.40
N GLU A 351 -21.62 -24.33 -6.73
CA GLU A 351 -20.60 -23.75 -7.57
C GLU A 351 -20.62 -22.22 -7.54
N ARG A 352 -21.81 -21.60 -7.62
CA ARG A 352 -21.95 -20.15 -7.55
C ARG A 352 -21.36 -19.58 -6.24
N ARG A 353 -21.57 -20.27 -5.11
CA ARG A 353 -20.96 -19.90 -3.82
C ARG A 353 -19.44 -20.02 -3.86
N LEU A 354 -18.88 -21.07 -4.47
CA LEU A 354 -17.42 -21.23 -4.61
C LEU A 354 -16.80 -20.13 -5.49
N ARG A 355 -17.54 -19.62 -6.47
CA ARG A 355 -17.11 -18.49 -7.31
C ARG A 355 -17.28 -17.12 -6.64
N ARG A 356 -18.03 -17.07 -5.53
CA ARG A 356 -18.28 -15.85 -4.74
C ARG A 356 -18.44 -16.21 -3.27
N TRP A 357 -17.36 -16.68 -2.68
CA TRP A 357 -17.35 -16.98 -1.24
C TRP A 357 -17.15 -15.70 -0.46
N GLU A 358 -18.03 -15.47 0.51
CA GLU A 358 -18.01 -14.29 1.36
C GLU A 358 -17.36 -14.60 2.69
N PHE A 359 -16.40 -13.74 3.08
CA PHE A 359 -15.80 -13.70 4.42
C PHE A 359 -16.12 -12.37 5.08
N ASN A 360 -16.33 -12.40 6.39
CA ASN A 360 -16.58 -11.22 7.22
C ASN A 360 -15.44 -11.06 8.24
N PRO A 361 -14.26 -10.59 7.83
CA PRO A 361 -13.13 -10.45 8.73
C PRO A 361 -13.48 -9.54 9.91
N VAL A 362 -13.07 -9.93 11.11
CA VAL A 362 -13.27 -9.13 12.32
C VAL A 362 -12.27 -8.00 12.48
N GLY A 363 -11.23 -7.97 11.65
CA GLY A 363 -10.19 -6.94 11.65
C GLY A 363 -8.99 -7.33 10.82
N THR A 364 -7.89 -6.56 11.00
CA THR A 364 -6.60 -6.83 10.40
C THR A 364 -5.57 -7.21 11.46
N GLU A 365 -4.41 -7.75 11.07
CA GLU A 365 -3.30 -7.96 12.01
C GLU A 365 -2.55 -6.66 12.38
N GLY A 366 -3.09 -5.50 11.99
CA GLY A 366 -2.60 -4.18 12.38
C GLY A 366 -1.29 -3.76 11.70
N PHE A 367 -0.78 -2.60 12.10
CA PHE A 367 0.46 -2.03 11.55
C PHE A 367 1.70 -2.91 11.76
N GLU A 368 1.71 -3.77 12.77
CA GLU A 368 2.80 -4.72 13.03
C GLU A 368 3.04 -5.69 11.85
N LYS A 369 1.99 -5.98 11.09
CA LYS A 369 1.99 -6.93 9.97
C LYS A 369 1.68 -6.28 8.62
N ALA A 370 1.27 -5.03 8.61
CA ALA A 370 1.02 -4.30 7.39
C ALA A 370 2.33 -4.01 6.65
N GLU A 371 2.36 -4.26 5.35
CA GLU A 371 3.53 -3.89 4.54
C GLU A 371 3.60 -2.37 4.34
N VAL A 372 2.44 -1.71 4.22
CA VAL A 372 2.33 -0.27 4.00
C VAL A 372 1.17 0.34 4.79
N THR A 373 1.17 1.66 4.85
CA THR A 373 0.09 2.48 5.40
C THR A 373 -0.73 3.07 4.26
N ALA A 374 -2.04 2.93 4.31
CA ALA A 374 -2.97 3.69 3.47
C ALA A 374 -3.49 4.90 4.24
N GLY A 375 -3.88 5.96 3.53
CA GLY A 375 -4.10 7.28 4.11
C GLY A 375 -2.79 8.07 4.22
N GLY A 376 -2.80 9.16 4.94
CA GLY A 376 -1.68 10.09 5.07
C GLY A 376 -2.06 11.51 4.68
N VAL A 377 -1.09 12.37 4.39
CA VAL A 377 -1.33 13.75 4.00
C VAL A 377 -2.23 13.79 2.76
N ASP A 378 -3.34 14.53 2.87
CA ASP A 378 -4.33 14.64 1.81
C ASP A 378 -3.69 15.25 0.55
N THR A 379 -3.78 14.54 -0.55
CA THR A 379 -3.21 14.96 -1.82
C THR A 379 -3.82 16.25 -2.39
N ARG A 380 -4.98 16.68 -1.89
CA ARG A 380 -5.60 17.97 -2.22
C ARG A 380 -4.84 19.16 -1.63
N GLU A 381 -4.04 18.92 -0.59
CA GLU A 381 -3.20 19.90 0.08
C GLU A 381 -1.84 20.08 -0.61
N LEU A 382 -1.51 19.23 -1.59
CA LEU A 382 -0.19 19.15 -2.20
C LEU A 382 -0.23 19.45 -3.71
N GLN A 383 0.84 20.08 -4.22
CA GLN A 383 1.05 20.26 -5.65
C GLN A 383 1.58 18.94 -6.27
N ALA A 384 0.81 18.32 -7.14
CA ALA A 384 1.10 17.00 -7.73
C ALA A 384 2.41 16.90 -8.55
N ARG A 385 3.02 18.02 -8.95
CA ARG A 385 4.26 18.05 -9.74
C ARG A 385 5.51 18.18 -8.87
N THR A 386 5.38 18.84 -7.72
CA THR A 386 6.49 19.20 -6.82
C THR A 386 6.41 18.50 -5.46
N MET A 387 5.25 17.99 -5.08
CA MET A 387 4.96 17.48 -3.73
C MET A 387 4.94 18.59 -2.65
N GLU A 388 4.96 19.86 -3.02
CA GLU A 388 4.93 21.01 -2.13
C GLU A 388 3.54 21.24 -1.55
N ALA A 389 3.47 21.60 -0.27
CA ALA A 389 2.22 21.98 0.39
C ALA A 389 1.70 23.31 -0.17
N LEU A 390 0.44 23.36 -0.59
CA LEU A 390 -0.17 24.54 -1.19
C LEU A 390 -0.29 25.72 -0.20
N SER A 391 -0.48 25.43 1.08
CA SER A 391 -0.65 26.43 2.15
C SER A 391 0.66 26.81 2.87
N ALA A 392 1.76 26.07 2.63
CA ALA A 392 3.04 26.26 3.32
C ALA A 392 4.20 26.19 2.32
N PRO A 393 4.53 27.29 1.62
CA PRO A 393 5.62 27.32 0.66
C PRO A 393 6.96 26.83 1.26
N GLY A 394 7.69 26.02 0.51
CA GLY A 394 8.94 25.40 0.95
C GLY A 394 8.76 24.14 1.80
N LEU A 395 7.53 23.72 2.14
CA LEU A 395 7.23 22.48 2.84
C LEU A 395 6.76 21.40 1.87
N PHE A 396 7.40 20.23 1.90
CA PHE A 396 7.12 19.11 1.00
C PHE A 396 6.81 17.84 1.76
N PHE A 397 5.90 17.00 1.23
CA PHE A 397 5.61 15.67 1.75
C PHE A 397 5.77 14.64 0.65
N ILE A 398 6.51 13.54 0.92
CA ILE A 398 6.84 12.53 -0.08
C ILE A 398 6.74 11.10 0.46
N GLY A 399 6.68 10.13 -0.46
CA GLY A 399 6.62 8.71 -0.13
C GLY A 399 5.33 8.33 0.58
N GLU A 400 5.43 7.40 1.53
CA GLU A 400 4.30 6.81 2.24
C GLU A 400 3.65 7.77 3.27
N ALA A 401 4.23 8.94 3.53
CA ALA A 401 3.59 9.98 4.33
C ALA A 401 2.38 10.62 3.62
N VAL A 402 2.30 10.50 2.30
CA VAL A 402 1.23 11.05 1.45
C VAL A 402 0.17 9.98 1.20
N ASP A 403 -1.11 10.37 1.09
CA ASP A 403 -2.22 9.46 0.75
C ASP A 403 -2.11 8.93 -0.70
N VAL A 404 -1.09 8.11 -0.94
CA VAL A 404 -0.87 7.34 -2.17
C VAL A 404 -0.33 5.97 -1.80
N THR A 405 -1.16 4.94 -1.98
CA THR A 405 -0.84 3.56 -1.60
C THR A 405 -0.75 2.69 -2.84
N GLY A 406 0.41 2.13 -3.09
CA GLY A 406 0.63 1.20 -4.21
C GLY A 406 0.18 -0.22 -3.90
N GLN A 407 -0.16 -0.96 -4.94
CA GLN A 407 -0.38 -2.40 -4.89
C GLN A 407 0.88 -3.14 -4.43
N LEU A 408 0.73 -4.44 -4.13
CA LEU A 408 1.86 -5.32 -3.81
C LEU A 408 2.69 -5.58 -5.06
N GLY A 409 4.03 -5.47 -4.94
CA GLY A 409 4.92 -5.84 -6.04
C GLY A 409 5.82 -4.73 -6.58
N GLY A 410 6.39 -3.88 -5.72
CA GLY A 410 7.36 -2.85 -6.09
C GLY A 410 6.76 -1.46 -6.34
N PHE A 411 5.45 -1.35 -6.40
CA PHE A 411 4.76 -0.08 -6.68
C PHE A 411 4.99 0.98 -5.60
N ASN A 412 5.00 0.60 -4.31
CA ASN A 412 5.24 1.54 -3.21
C ASN A 412 6.67 2.10 -3.24
N PHE A 413 7.65 1.30 -3.65
CA PHE A 413 8.99 1.82 -3.89
C PHE A 413 9.03 2.75 -5.11
N GLN A 414 8.35 2.38 -6.21
CA GLN A 414 8.28 3.27 -7.36
C GLN A 414 7.65 4.61 -7.02
N TRP A 415 6.61 4.65 -6.18
CA TRP A 415 6.06 5.90 -5.66
C TRP A 415 7.07 6.66 -4.81
N ALA A 416 7.79 5.98 -3.93
CA ALA A 416 8.83 6.60 -3.10
C ALA A 416 9.92 7.27 -3.97
N TRP A 417 10.40 6.56 -5.00
CA TRP A 417 11.37 7.12 -5.96
C TRP A 417 10.80 8.31 -6.71
N ALA A 418 9.61 8.16 -7.28
CA ALA A 418 8.99 9.19 -8.13
C ALA A 418 8.67 10.48 -7.36
N SER A 419 8.08 10.36 -6.16
CA SER A 419 7.80 11.52 -5.30
C SER A 419 9.08 12.17 -4.76
N GLY A 420 10.10 11.35 -4.43
CA GLY A 420 11.42 11.85 -4.04
C GLY A 420 12.09 12.67 -5.14
N VAL A 421 12.06 12.17 -6.39
CA VAL A 421 12.58 12.91 -7.55
C VAL A 421 11.78 14.19 -7.79
N ALA A 422 10.46 14.16 -7.66
CA ALA A 422 9.60 15.32 -7.86
C ALA A 422 9.96 16.45 -6.87
N ALA A 423 10.05 16.15 -5.59
CA ALA A 423 10.47 17.10 -4.56
C ALA A 423 11.94 17.54 -4.74
N GLY A 424 12.86 16.60 -4.94
CA GLY A 424 14.28 16.91 -5.12
C GLY A 424 14.58 17.80 -6.32
N ARG A 425 13.71 17.85 -7.33
CA ARG A 425 13.79 18.81 -8.45
C ARG A 425 13.20 20.18 -8.13
N ALA A 426 12.32 20.26 -7.15
CA ALA A 426 11.59 21.49 -6.82
C ALA A 426 12.28 22.32 -5.75
N VAL A 427 12.97 21.68 -4.79
CA VAL A 427 13.72 22.33 -3.70
C VAL A 427 14.97 23.04 -4.17
#